data_c5dd7b3230330787d5bdf53d653a3bbf
#
_entry.id   c5dd7b3230330787d5bdf53d653a3bbf
#
_cell.length_a   1.000
_cell.length_b   1.000
_cell.length_c   1.000
_cell.angle_alpha   90.00
_cell.angle_beta   90.00
_cell.angle_gamma   90.00
#
_symmetry.space_group_name_H-M   'P 1'
#
loop_
_entity.id
_entity.type
_entity.pdbx_description
1 polymer ?
#
loop_
_entity_poly.entity_id
_entity_poly.type
_entity_poly.pdbx_seq_one_letter_code
_entity_poly.pdbx_strand_id
1 'polypeptide(L)'
;DAWPGNAGGQQGAVEMCNNNGACRKLDGGVMCPSFRATRDERDSTRGRANSLRLALSGQLGPAALASDDMADTMKLCVSCKACKRECPTGVDMARMKVEVTALRTEARGLSFHERLVAHFPDYAPYAATIAPLIRLRDIVPGLAWLSEKLTGFSARRPLPRWQRHWFRNHELPNSPAHKSSSTTVKPPVLLFIDSFNRYFEPENIRAAVRVLQVAGYDVFTPMPDGLKQPLCCGRTFLSTGMIDRARHEASQLVTTIAPFAKLDIPIVGLE
;
A
#
# COMPACT_ATOMS: atom_id res chain seq x y z
N ASP A 1 6.02 11.95 -15.32
CA ASP A 1 4.58 11.99 -15.61
C ASP A 1 3.93 10.68 -15.17
N ALA A 2 3.03 10.76 -14.20
CA ALA A 2 2.27 9.60 -13.73
C ALA A 2 1.16 9.17 -14.71
N TRP A 3 0.94 9.94 -15.77
CA TRP A 3 -0.13 9.73 -16.76
C TRP A 3 0.41 9.56 -18.19
N PRO A 4 1.39 8.67 -18.42
CA PRO A 4 1.88 8.41 -19.76
C PRO A 4 0.72 7.89 -20.62
N GLY A 5 0.45 8.53 -21.75
CA GLY A 5 -0.64 8.19 -22.66
C GLY A 5 -1.95 8.95 -22.47
N ASN A 6 -2.12 9.78 -21.42
CA ASN A 6 -3.22 10.73 -21.35
C ASN A 6 -2.81 12.07 -21.97
N ALA A 7 -3.48 12.47 -23.06
CA ALA A 7 -3.36 13.81 -23.58
C ALA A 7 -3.74 14.81 -22.48
N GLY A 8 -2.82 15.71 -22.08
CA GLY A 8 -3.02 16.66 -20.98
C GLY A 8 -2.60 16.18 -19.59
N GLY A 9 -1.94 15.03 -19.45
CA GLY A 9 -1.38 14.57 -18.17
C GLY A 9 -2.43 14.45 -17.06
N GLN A 10 -2.15 15.01 -15.86
CA GLN A 10 -3.06 14.98 -14.72
C GLN A 10 -4.38 15.72 -15.00
N GLN A 11 -4.34 16.84 -15.72
CA GLN A 11 -5.54 17.59 -16.06
C GLN A 11 -6.48 16.74 -16.94
N GLY A 12 -5.97 16.14 -18.00
CA GLY A 12 -6.76 15.25 -18.87
C GLY A 12 -7.34 14.06 -18.09
N ALA A 13 -6.58 13.51 -17.14
CA ALA A 13 -7.07 12.43 -16.29
C ALA A 13 -8.23 12.86 -15.38
N VAL A 14 -8.20 14.07 -14.82
CA VAL A 14 -9.29 14.63 -14.00
C VAL A 14 -10.51 14.93 -14.87
N GLU A 15 -10.31 15.40 -16.09
CA GLU A 15 -11.37 15.71 -17.07
C GLU A 15 -12.12 14.47 -17.56
N MET A 16 -11.58 13.27 -17.40
CA MET A 16 -12.33 12.02 -17.64
C MET A 16 -13.62 11.93 -16.83
N CYS A 17 -13.74 12.63 -15.69
CA CYS A 17 -14.98 12.70 -14.96
C CYS A 17 -16.02 13.56 -15.69
N ASN A 18 -16.99 12.94 -16.33
CA ASN A 18 -18.10 13.61 -17.01
C ASN A 18 -19.31 13.89 -16.12
N ASN A 19 -19.16 13.82 -14.80
CA ASN A 19 -20.20 14.07 -13.80
C ASN A 19 -21.42 13.12 -13.86
N ASN A 20 -21.30 11.91 -14.46
CA ASN A 20 -22.41 10.93 -14.55
C ASN A 20 -22.97 10.46 -13.21
N GLY A 21 -22.26 10.65 -12.12
CA GLY A 21 -22.71 10.31 -10.76
C GLY A 21 -22.70 8.82 -10.39
N ALA A 22 -22.11 7.93 -11.19
CA ALA A 22 -21.99 6.51 -10.88
C ALA A 22 -21.36 6.26 -9.49
N CYS A 23 -20.44 7.16 -9.05
CA CYS A 23 -19.80 7.10 -7.73
C CYS A 23 -20.73 7.39 -6.54
N ARG A 24 -21.97 7.80 -6.78
CA ARG A 24 -22.99 8.07 -5.76
C ARG A 24 -24.00 6.94 -5.59
N LYS A 25 -23.91 5.89 -6.38
CA LYS A 25 -24.77 4.71 -6.25
C LYS A 25 -24.59 4.07 -4.88
N LEU A 26 -25.71 3.74 -4.25
CA LEU A 26 -25.75 3.08 -2.95
C LEU A 26 -25.98 1.58 -3.11
N ASP A 27 -26.60 1.20 -4.20
CA ASP A 27 -26.96 -0.16 -4.53
C ASP A 27 -25.92 -0.76 -5.48
N GLY A 28 -25.49 -1.98 -5.21
CA GLY A 28 -24.52 -2.71 -6.01
C GLY A 28 -23.12 -2.10 -6.02
N GLY A 29 -22.14 -2.84 -6.52
CA GLY A 29 -20.75 -2.41 -6.64
C GLY A 29 -20.09 -2.02 -5.31
N VAL A 30 -18.85 -1.57 -5.39
CA VAL A 30 -18.06 -1.12 -4.24
C VAL A 30 -17.57 0.33 -4.38
N MET A 31 -17.93 1.01 -5.49
CA MET A 31 -17.45 2.36 -5.77
C MET A 31 -17.90 3.35 -4.73
N CYS A 32 -17.00 4.13 -4.36
CA CYS A 32 -16.81 5.19 -3.41
C CYS A 32 -17.26 4.84 -1.99
N PRO A 33 -16.47 4.00 -1.26
CA PRO A 33 -16.79 3.66 0.14
C PRO A 33 -16.93 4.89 1.04
N SER A 34 -16.13 5.93 0.81
CA SER A 34 -16.21 7.18 1.57
C SER A 34 -17.55 7.87 1.39
N PHE A 35 -18.06 8.01 0.16
CA PHE A 35 -19.39 8.59 -0.07
C PHE A 35 -20.49 7.72 0.55
N ARG A 36 -20.38 6.41 0.49
CA ARG A 36 -21.36 5.49 1.11
C ARG A 36 -21.45 5.69 2.61
N ALA A 37 -20.33 6.01 3.27
CA ALA A 37 -20.27 6.26 4.71
C ALA A 37 -20.75 7.66 5.10
N THR A 38 -20.31 8.70 4.37
CA THR A 38 -20.56 10.10 4.75
C THR A 38 -21.78 10.72 4.10
N ARG A 39 -22.16 10.27 2.91
CA ARG A 39 -23.18 10.88 2.03
C ARG A 39 -22.82 12.31 1.57
N ASP A 40 -21.59 12.74 1.83
CA ASP A 40 -21.07 14.02 1.40
C ASP A 40 -20.50 13.90 -0.03
N GLU A 41 -20.92 14.82 -0.92
CA GLU A 41 -20.45 14.88 -2.31
C GLU A 41 -18.92 15.03 -2.38
N ARG A 42 -18.31 15.79 -1.47
CA ARG A 42 -16.86 15.96 -1.38
C ARG A 42 -16.13 14.64 -1.28
N ASP A 43 -16.73 13.64 -0.66
CA ASP A 43 -16.14 12.32 -0.45
C ASP A 43 -16.41 11.34 -1.60
N SER A 44 -17.08 11.78 -2.66
CA SER A 44 -17.27 11.01 -3.88
C SER A 44 -16.08 11.16 -4.84
N THR A 45 -15.94 10.24 -5.80
CA THR A 45 -14.96 10.39 -6.90
C THR A 45 -15.23 11.66 -7.71
N ARG A 46 -16.50 11.98 -7.97
CA ARG A 46 -16.92 13.18 -8.71
C ARG A 46 -16.57 14.45 -7.94
N GLY A 47 -16.90 14.54 -6.67
CA GLY A 47 -16.58 15.71 -5.83
C GLY A 47 -15.08 15.99 -5.83
N ARG A 48 -14.26 14.96 -5.59
CA ARG A 48 -12.79 15.08 -5.65
C ARG A 48 -12.29 15.51 -7.03
N ALA A 49 -12.84 14.95 -8.11
CA ALA A 49 -12.47 15.37 -9.46
C ALA A 49 -12.82 16.83 -9.73
N ASN A 50 -13.96 17.31 -9.25
CA ASN A 50 -14.36 18.72 -9.39
C ASN A 50 -13.45 19.65 -8.58
N SER A 51 -13.07 19.28 -7.34
CA SER A 51 -12.09 20.04 -6.55
C SER A 51 -10.73 20.11 -7.25
N LEU A 52 -10.28 19.00 -7.84
CA LEU A 52 -9.04 18.98 -8.62
C LEU A 52 -9.11 19.86 -9.88
N ARG A 53 -10.23 19.88 -10.61
CA ARG A 53 -10.43 20.79 -11.75
C ARG A 53 -10.27 22.25 -11.35
N LEU A 54 -10.91 22.66 -10.25
CA LEU A 54 -10.83 24.04 -9.77
C LEU A 54 -9.39 24.39 -9.37
N ALA A 55 -8.65 23.44 -8.77
CA ALA A 55 -7.26 23.65 -8.41
C ALA A 55 -6.35 23.74 -9.66
N LEU A 56 -6.52 22.83 -10.63
CA LEU A 56 -5.72 22.79 -11.85
C LEU A 56 -5.98 23.97 -12.79
N SER A 57 -7.23 24.48 -12.83
CA SER A 57 -7.59 25.69 -13.60
C SER A 57 -7.15 26.99 -12.94
N GLY A 58 -6.51 26.93 -11.74
CA GLY A 58 -6.06 28.12 -11.01
C GLY A 58 -7.12 28.86 -10.22
N GLN A 59 -8.38 28.44 -10.26
CA GLN A 59 -9.49 29.12 -9.56
C GLN A 59 -9.34 29.10 -8.03
N LEU A 60 -8.63 28.11 -7.49
CA LEU A 60 -8.34 28.00 -6.06
C LEU A 60 -6.95 28.54 -5.67
N GLY A 61 -6.27 29.19 -6.61
CA GLY A 61 -4.93 29.75 -6.41
C GLY A 61 -3.79 28.73 -6.70
N PRO A 62 -2.53 29.24 -6.79
CA PRO A 62 -1.42 28.47 -7.32
C PRO A 62 -0.95 27.32 -6.40
N ALA A 63 -1.21 27.40 -5.10
CA ALA A 63 -0.82 26.37 -4.12
C ALA A 63 -1.94 25.38 -3.79
N ALA A 64 -3.08 25.43 -4.51
CA ALA A 64 -4.30 24.70 -4.16
C ALA A 64 -4.10 23.19 -4.08
N LEU A 65 -3.29 22.59 -4.99
CA LEU A 65 -3.03 21.15 -4.99
C LEU A 65 -2.28 20.66 -3.75
N ALA A 66 -1.43 21.50 -3.15
CA ALA A 66 -0.68 21.17 -1.93
C ALA A 66 -1.34 21.72 -0.65
N SER A 67 -2.54 22.29 -0.75
CA SER A 67 -3.26 22.89 0.37
C SER A 67 -3.80 21.85 1.35
N ASP A 68 -4.11 22.31 2.58
CA ASP A 68 -4.76 21.46 3.58
C ASP A 68 -6.20 21.10 3.18
N ASP A 69 -6.92 22.00 2.52
CA ASP A 69 -8.27 21.75 2.01
C ASP A 69 -8.29 20.63 0.95
N MET A 70 -7.28 20.61 0.07
CA MET A 70 -7.14 19.52 -0.89
C MET A 70 -6.76 18.21 -0.20
N ALA A 71 -5.87 18.25 0.78
CA ALA A 71 -5.53 17.08 1.58
C ALA A 71 -6.74 16.51 2.31
N ASP A 72 -7.57 17.37 2.92
CA ASP A 72 -8.82 16.98 3.58
C ASP A 72 -9.83 16.40 2.57
N THR A 73 -9.94 16.95 1.39
CA THR A 73 -10.78 16.41 0.31
C THR A 73 -10.35 15.00 -0.09
N MET A 74 -9.04 14.71 -0.09
CA MET A 74 -8.50 13.39 -0.42
C MET A 74 -8.45 12.42 0.76
N LYS A 75 -8.57 12.90 2.00
CA LYS A 75 -8.33 12.16 3.24
C LYS A 75 -9.09 10.83 3.32
N LEU A 76 -10.39 10.85 3.07
CA LEU A 76 -11.25 9.66 3.16
C LEU A 76 -11.18 8.74 1.93
N CYS A 77 -10.42 9.10 0.91
CA CYS A 77 -10.16 8.17 -0.19
C CYS A 77 -9.20 7.07 0.27
N VAL A 78 -9.69 5.84 0.39
CA VAL A 78 -8.91 4.67 0.80
C VAL A 78 -8.11 4.02 -0.34
N SER A 79 -8.05 4.66 -1.51
CA SER A 79 -7.32 4.20 -2.69
C SER A 79 -7.67 2.77 -3.16
N CYS A 80 -8.92 2.36 -2.96
CA CYS A 80 -9.43 1.01 -3.31
C CYS A 80 -9.49 0.75 -4.83
N LYS A 81 -9.31 1.77 -5.67
CA LYS A 81 -9.41 1.71 -7.16
C LYS A 81 -10.75 1.24 -7.71
N ALA A 82 -11.79 1.11 -6.88
CA ALA A 82 -13.12 0.78 -7.37
C ALA A 82 -13.61 1.77 -8.44
N CYS A 83 -13.29 3.07 -8.30
CA CYS A 83 -13.61 4.07 -9.31
C CYS A 83 -13.01 3.77 -10.68
N LYS A 84 -11.75 3.32 -10.77
CA LYS A 84 -11.14 2.94 -12.05
C LYS A 84 -11.87 1.79 -12.72
N ARG A 85 -12.43 0.87 -11.93
CA ARG A 85 -13.10 -0.35 -12.42
C ARG A 85 -14.57 -0.14 -12.74
N GLU A 86 -15.28 0.63 -11.91
CA GLU A 86 -16.75 0.76 -11.97
C GLU A 86 -17.23 2.09 -12.58
N CYS A 87 -16.35 3.11 -12.69
CA CYS A 87 -16.72 4.34 -13.34
C CYS A 87 -16.83 4.15 -14.86
N PRO A 88 -17.94 4.54 -15.50
CA PRO A 88 -18.08 4.40 -16.96
C PRO A 88 -16.98 5.09 -17.78
N THR A 89 -16.37 6.14 -17.22
CA THR A 89 -15.25 6.87 -17.82
C THR A 89 -13.89 6.50 -17.27
N GLY A 90 -13.80 5.50 -16.38
CA GLY A 90 -12.54 4.94 -15.90
C GLY A 90 -11.68 5.87 -15.02
N VAL A 91 -12.29 6.82 -14.31
CA VAL A 91 -11.57 7.76 -13.42
C VAL A 91 -10.76 7.02 -12.36
N ASP A 92 -9.45 7.24 -12.32
CA ASP A 92 -8.56 6.65 -11.30
C ASP A 92 -8.23 7.66 -10.19
N MET A 93 -9.17 7.86 -9.26
CA MET A 93 -8.99 8.77 -8.14
C MET A 93 -7.87 8.35 -7.18
N ALA A 94 -7.58 7.05 -7.08
CA ALA A 94 -6.48 6.57 -6.25
C ALA A 94 -5.12 7.09 -6.76
N ARG A 95 -4.94 7.12 -8.07
CA ARG A 95 -3.73 7.66 -8.71
C ARG A 95 -3.65 9.19 -8.55
N MET A 96 -4.77 9.90 -8.72
CA MET A 96 -4.85 11.35 -8.49
C MET A 96 -4.51 11.71 -7.04
N LYS A 97 -4.95 10.91 -6.08
CA LYS A 97 -4.59 11.09 -4.68
C LYS A 97 -3.07 10.96 -4.45
N VAL A 98 -2.41 10.00 -5.10
CA VAL A 98 -0.94 9.85 -5.01
C VAL A 98 -0.23 11.11 -5.49
N GLU A 99 -0.66 11.70 -6.61
CA GLU A 99 -0.10 12.95 -7.14
C GLU A 99 -0.25 14.12 -6.14
N VAL A 100 -1.47 14.31 -5.63
CA VAL A 100 -1.74 15.36 -4.62
C VAL A 100 -0.87 15.15 -3.37
N THR A 101 -0.77 13.92 -2.90
CA THR A 101 0.05 13.59 -1.72
C THR A 101 1.52 13.84 -1.98
N ALA A 102 2.03 13.50 -3.18
CA ALA A 102 3.41 13.73 -3.57
C ALA A 102 3.75 15.23 -3.60
N LEU A 103 2.92 16.03 -4.27
CA LEU A 103 3.09 17.48 -4.34
C LEU A 103 3.06 18.13 -2.93
N ARG A 104 2.15 17.66 -2.07
CA ARG A 104 2.10 18.14 -0.69
C ARG A 104 3.34 17.76 0.10
N THR A 105 3.82 16.52 -0.04
CA THR A 105 5.03 16.05 0.64
C THR A 105 6.27 16.80 0.16
N GLU A 106 6.37 17.11 -1.13
CA GLU A 106 7.44 17.92 -1.69
C GLU A 106 7.41 19.36 -1.13
N ALA A 107 6.22 19.96 -1.05
CA ALA A 107 6.07 21.35 -0.59
C ALA A 107 6.22 21.53 0.92
N ARG A 108 5.80 20.56 1.74
CA ARG A 108 5.68 20.71 3.22
C ARG A 108 6.45 19.67 4.03
N GLY A 109 6.98 18.64 3.39
CA GLY A 109 7.58 17.49 4.07
C GLY A 109 6.51 16.57 4.70
N LEU A 110 6.99 15.53 5.37
CA LEU A 110 6.17 14.56 6.09
C LEU A 110 6.01 14.95 7.56
N SER A 111 4.80 14.87 8.08
CA SER A 111 4.54 14.90 9.52
C SER A 111 5.18 13.68 10.21
N PHE A 112 5.29 13.71 11.55
CA PHE A 112 5.83 12.59 12.30
C PHE A 112 4.99 11.31 12.10
N HIS A 113 3.67 11.43 12.07
CA HIS A 113 2.76 10.32 11.77
C HIS A 113 3.03 9.71 10.38
N GLU A 114 3.12 10.54 9.36
CA GLU A 114 3.38 10.10 7.99
C GLU A 114 4.76 9.45 7.86
N ARG A 115 5.78 9.95 8.57
CA ARG A 115 7.11 9.31 8.64
C ARG A 115 7.05 7.91 9.24
N LEU A 116 6.30 7.74 10.33
CA LEU A 116 6.10 6.41 10.92
C LEU A 116 5.41 5.45 9.95
N VAL A 117 4.41 5.91 9.19
CA VAL A 117 3.74 5.09 8.18
C VAL A 117 4.68 4.79 7.01
N ALA A 118 5.37 5.79 6.48
CA ALA A 118 6.28 5.65 5.33
C ALA A 118 7.38 4.62 5.60
N HIS A 119 8.10 4.83 6.72
CA HIS A 119 9.27 4.03 7.09
C HIS A 119 8.93 2.75 7.87
N PHE A 120 7.66 2.32 7.85
CA PHE A 120 7.25 1.07 8.48
C PHE A 120 8.17 -0.11 8.11
N PRO A 121 8.51 -0.38 6.84
CA PRO A 121 9.38 -1.51 6.51
C PRO A 121 10.78 -1.39 7.10
N ASP A 122 11.29 -0.17 7.26
CA ASP A 122 12.65 0.09 7.74
C ASP A 122 12.80 -0.24 9.23
N TYR A 123 11.82 0.10 10.06
CA TYR A 123 11.87 -0.13 11.51
C TYR A 123 11.12 -1.38 11.99
N ALA A 124 10.34 -2.03 11.14
CA ALA A 124 9.51 -3.18 11.51
C ALA A 124 10.29 -4.32 12.21
N PRO A 125 11.50 -4.69 11.78
CA PRO A 125 12.27 -5.72 12.48
C PRO A 125 12.56 -5.35 13.93
N TYR A 126 12.88 -4.07 14.18
CA TYR A 126 13.18 -3.57 15.55
C TYR A 126 11.90 -3.47 16.38
N ALA A 127 10.81 -2.95 15.81
CA ALA A 127 9.53 -2.88 16.48
C ALA A 127 9.01 -4.27 16.89
N ALA A 128 9.19 -5.28 16.05
CA ALA A 128 8.82 -6.66 16.36
C ALA A 128 9.62 -7.23 17.55
N THR A 129 10.88 -6.84 17.75
CA THR A 129 11.66 -7.28 18.92
C THR A 129 11.16 -6.68 20.21
N ILE A 130 10.67 -5.44 20.20
CA ILE A 130 10.10 -4.74 21.35
C ILE A 130 8.57 -4.83 21.42
N ALA A 131 7.96 -5.76 20.68
CA ALA A 131 6.51 -5.96 20.62
C ALA A 131 5.80 -5.97 22.00
N PRO A 132 6.35 -6.59 23.08
CA PRO A 132 5.71 -6.55 24.40
C PRO A 132 5.59 -5.14 24.97
N LEU A 133 6.58 -4.27 24.73
CA LEU A 133 6.54 -2.88 25.19
C LEU A 133 5.52 -2.05 24.41
N ILE A 134 5.47 -2.23 23.08
CA ILE A 134 4.48 -1.55 22.24
C ILE A 134 3.06 -1.95 22.63
N ARG A 135 2.84 -3.20 23.05
CA ARG A 135 1.55 -3.70 23.50
C ARG A 135 1.05 -3.01 24.78
N LEU A 136 1.95 -2.48 25.62
CA LEU A 136 1.56 -1.74 26.85
C LEU A 136 0.68 -0.54 26.52
N ARG A 137 0.82 0.03 25.33
CA ARG A 137 -0.06 1.11 24.85
C ARG A 137 -1.54 0.76 24.98
N ASP A 138 -1.91 -0.45 24.59
CA ASP A 138 -3.32 -0.88 24.55
C ASP A 138 -3.79 -1.53 25.88
N ILE A 139 -2.87 -1.82 26.81
CA ILE A 139 -3.17 -2.47 28.09
C ILE A 139 -3.22 -1.46 29.23
N VAL A 140 -2.28 -0.50 29.26
CA VAL A 140 -2.17 0.46 30.36
C VAL A 140 -3.08 1.65 30.11
N PRO A 141 -4.01 1.98 31.02
CA PRO A 141 -4.88 3.13 30.91
C PRO A 141 -4.11 4.43 30.69
N GLY A 142 -4.55 5.24 29.73
CA GLY A 142 -3.94 6.52 29.40
C GLY A 142 -2.78 6.47 28.40
N LEU A 143 -2.05 5.35 28.25
CA LEU A 143 -0.95 5.25 27.29
C LEU A 143 -1.42 5.35 25.85
N ALA A 144 -2.61 4.84 25.51
CA ALA A 144 -3.18 5.00 24.17
C ALA A 144 -3.41 6.48 23.84
N TRP A 145 -3.96 7.26 24.77
CA TRP A 145 -4.16 8.69 24.62
C TRP A 145 -2.83 9.44 24.47
N LEU A 146 -1.84 9.13 25.32
CA LEU A 146 -0.50 9.74 25.21
C LEU A 146 0.16 9.40 23.88
N SER A 147 0.07 8.14 23.45
CA SER A 147 0.56 7.70 22.16
C SER A 147 -0.10 8.43 21.00
N GLU A 148 -1.43 8.68 21.05
CA GLU A 148 -2.13 9.46 20.03
C GLU A 148 -1.57 10.88 19.92
N LYS A 149 -1.33 11.53 21.05
CA LYS A 149 -0.73 12.88 21.08
C LYS A 149 0.67 12.93 20.48
N LEU A 150 1.46 11.88 20.69
CA LEU A 150 2.85 11.84 20.20
C LEU A 150 2.96 11.36 18.75
N THR A 151 2.18 10.34 18.38
CA THR A 151 2.34 9.65 17.10
C THR A 151 1.22 9.91 16.10
N GLY A 152 0.09 10.46 16.53
CA GLY A 152 -1.10 10.65 15.70
C GLY A 152 -1.94 9.38 15.46
N PHE A 153 -1.55 8.23 16.03
CA PHE A 153 -2.34 7.00 15.93
C PHE A 153 -3.49 7.01 16.94
N SER A 154 -4.72 6.89 16.43
CA SER A 154 -5.93 7.00 17.24
C SER A 154 -5.95 6.06 18.46
N ALA A 155 -6.29 6.60 19.64
CA ALA A 155 -6.49 5.83 20.85
C ALA A 155 -7.79 5.00 20.85
N ARG A 156 -8.71 5.30 19.90
CA ARG A 156 -10.01 4.60 19.79
C ARG A 156 -9.89 3.21 19.14
N ARG A 157 -8.70 2.88 18.62
CA ARG A 157 -8.42 1.59 17.97
C ARG A 157 -7.12 1.02 18.50
N PRO A 158 -7.06 -0.30 18.75
CA PRO A 158 -5.80 -0.96 19.01
C PRO A 158 -4.90 -0.88 17.78
N LEU A 159 -3.61 -0.81 17.98
CA LEU A 159 -2.65 -0.95 16.89
C LEU A 159 -2.56 -2.41 16.44
N PRO A 160 -2.16 -2.67 15.19
CA PRO A 160 -1.83 -4.03 14.75
C PRO A 160 -0.83 -4.67 15.71
N ARG A 161 -1.06 -5.93 16.04
CA ARG A 161 -0.24 -6.62 17.04
C ARG A 161 1.07 -7.09 16.43
N TRP A 162 2.16 -6.47 16.84
CA TRP A 162 3.48 -6.93 16.47
C TRP A 162 3.73 -8.34 17.00
N GLN A 163 4.22 -9.22 16.11
CA GLN A 163 4.52 -10.61 16.48
C GLN A 163 6.01 -10.74 16.81
N ARG A 164 6.31 -11.23 18.01
CA ARG A 164 7.70 -11.51 18.43
C ARG A 164 8.35 -12.61 17.57
N HIS A 165 7.54 -13.58 17.15
CA HIS A 165 7.92 -14.67 16.26
C HIS A 165 7.50 -14.36 14.81
N TRP A 166 7.91 -13.16 14.32
CA TRP A 166 7.66 -12.76 12.95
C TRP A 166 8.37 -13.68 11.96
N PHE A 167 7.87 -13.74 10.72
CA PHE A 167 8.40 -14.65 9.70
C PHE A 167 9.80 -14.22 9.24
N ARG A 168 10.78 -15.11 9.41
CA ARG A 168 12.19 -14.85 9.09
C ARG A 168 12.57 -15.43 7.73
N ASN A 169 13.51 -14.79 7.06
CA ASN A 169 13.92 -15.21 5.71
C ASN A 169 14.45 -16.64 5.66
N HIS A 170 15.11 -17.11 6.73
CA HIS A 170 15.67 -18.48 6.78
C HIS A 170 14.60 -19.58 6.95
N GLU A 171 13.32 -19.23 7.15
CA GLU A 171 12.22 -20.20 7.19
C GLU A 171 11.89 -20.78 5.80
N LEU A 172 12.37 -20.13 4.71
CA LEU A 172 12.25 -20.61 3.34
C LEU A 172 13.56 -20.49 2.60
N PRO A 173 13.85 -21.37 1.60
CA PRO A 173 14.99 -21.23 0.72
C PRO A 173 14.87 -19.95 -0.15
N ASN A 174 16.04 -19.41 -0.56
CA ASN A 174 16.11 -18.21 -1.40
C ASN A 174 15.94 -18.52 -2.90
N SER A 175 16.07 -19.78 -3.29
CA SER A 175 15.95 -20.25 -4.65
C SER A 175 15.27 -21.62 -4.67
N PRO A 176 14.65 -22.02 -5.79
CA PRO A 176 14.12 -23.37 -5.92
C PRO A 176 15.24 -24.39 -5.72
N ALA A 177 14.89 -25.53 -5.12
CA ALA A 177 15.86 -26.61 -4.91
C ALA A 177 16.46 -27.03 -6.25
N HIS A 178 17.79 -26.90 -6.37
CA HIS A 178 18.49 -27.50 -7.50
C HIS A 178 18.22 -29.01 -7.47
N LYS A 179 18.00 -29.59 -8.65
CA LYS A 179 17.77 -31.03 -8.88
C LYS A 179 18.71 -31.87 -8.00
N SER A 180 18.31 -32.09 -6.78
CA SER A 180 18.85 -33.10 -5.92
C SER A 180 18.28 -34.43 -6.39
N SER A 181 19.05 -35.48 -6.37
CA SER A 181 18.82 -36.82 -6.90
C SER A 181 17.57 -37.57 -6.44
N SER A 182 16.50 -36.87 -6.07
CA SER A 182 15.21 -37.46 -5.74
C SER A 182 14.34 -37.60 -6.98
N THR A 183 13.71 -38.74 -7.13
CA THR A 183 12.95 -39.23 -8.27
C THR A 183 11.68 -38.41 -8.62
N THR A 184 11.31 -37.42 -7.81
CA THR A 184 10.14 -36.54 -8.02
C THR A 184 10.56 -35.08 -7.88
N VAL A 185 10.71 -34.39 -9.01
CA VAL A 185 10.95 -32.94 -9.06
C VAL A 185 9.62 -32.24 -8.82
N LYS A 186 9.51 -31.54 -7.67
CA LYS A 186 8.34 -30.69 -7.39
C LYS A 186 8.43 -29.41 -8.21
N PRO A 187 7.31 -28.93 -8.82
CA PRO A 187 7.30 -27.65 -9.51
C PRO A 187 7.59 -26.51 -8.51
N PRO A 188 8.48 -25.57 -8.85
CA PRO A 188 8.80 -24.44 -7.99
C PRO A 188 7.65 -23.43 -7.97
N VAL A 189 7.45 -22.75 -6.82
CA VAL A 189 6.58 -21.59 -6.68
C VAL A 189 7.26 -20.54 -5.84
N LEU A 190 7.26 -19.31 -6.34
CA LEU A 190 7.79 -18.15 -5.62
C LEU A 190 6.68 -17.56 -4.74
N LEU A 191 6.94 -17.47 -3.42
CA LEU A 191 6.06 -16.79 -2.48
C LEU A 191 6.61 -15.39 -2.18
N PHE A 192 5.90 -14.35 -2.63
CA PHE A 192 6.18 -12.97 -2.22
C PHE A 192 5.58 -12.72 -0.84
N ILE A 193 6.42 -12.33 0.11
CA ILE A 193 6.05 -12.11 1.50
C ILE A 193 6.04 -10.60 1.77
N ASP A 194 4.86 -10.02 1.90
CA ASP A 194 4.68 -8.62 2.24
C ASP A 194 5.04 -8.31 3.70
N SER A 195 5.33 -7.03 3.97
CA SER A 195 5.77 -6.59 5.29
C SER A 195 4.68 -6.71 6.37
N PHE A 196 3.40 -6.60 6.01
CA PHE A 196 2.30 -6.67 7.00
C PHE A 196 2.10 -8.09 7.48
N ASN A 197 1.97 -9.05 6.57
CA ASN A 197 1.89 -10.47 6.93
C ASN A 197 3.15 -10.90 7.69
N ARG A 198 4.34 -10.43 7.27
CA ARG A 198 5.60 -10.79 7.92
C ARG A 198 5.63 -10.46 9.41
N TYR A 199 5.20 -9.25 9.79
CA TYR A 199 5.37 -8.74 11.16
C TYR A 199 4.11 -8.78 12.02
N PHE A 200 2.93 -8.82 11.40
CA PHE A 200 1.65 -8.85 12.13
C PHE A 200 0.93 -10.19 12.04
N GLU A 201 1.00 -10.87 10.89
CA GLU A 201 0.24 -12.10 10.62
C GLU A 201 1.13 -13.23 10.06
N PRO A 202 2.28 -13.58 10.71
CA PRO A 202 3.23 -14.57 10.18
C PRO A 202 2.62 -15.96 10.00
N GLU A 203 1.56 -16.28 10.73
CA GLU A 203 0.86 -17.55 10.59
C GLU A 203 0.15 -17.69 9.24
N ASN A 204 -0.27 -16.58 8.62
CA ASN A 204 -0.81 -16.62 7.26
C ASN A 204 0.25 -17.11 6.26
N ILE A 205 1.48 -16.62 6.41
CA ILE A 205 2.61 -17.06 5.56
C ILE A 205 2.89 -18.54 5.79
N ARG A 206 2.98 -18.98 7.05
CA ARG A 206 3.25 -20.38 7.39
C ARG A 206 2.14 -21.31 6.90
N ALA A 207 0.89 -20.86 6.98
CA ALA A 207 -0.26 -21.59 6.45
C ALA A 207 -0.19 -21.69 4.92
N ALA A 208 0.09 -20.61 4.21
CA ALA A 208 0.26 -20.60 2.76
C ALA A 208 1.38 -21.55 2.31
N VAL A 209 2.53 -21.51 3.00
CA VAL A 209 3.64 -22.44 2.74
C VAL A 209 3.19 -23.90 2.88
N ARG A 210 2.49 -24.24 3.98
CA ARG A 210 1.97 -25.60 4.18
C ARG A 210 1.00 -26.03 3.08
N VAL A 211 0.08 -25.15 2.71
CA VAL A 211 -0.90 -25.45 1.63
C VAL A 211 -0.19 -25.71 0.30
N LEU A 212 0.75 -24.85 -0.09
CA LEU A 212 1.52 -25.02 -1.33
C LEU A 212 2.37 -26.28 -1.31
N GLN A 213 3.02 -26.59 -0.17
CA GLN A 213 3.82 -27.81 -0.02
C GLN A 213 2.97 -29.10 -0.09
N VAL A 214 1.78 -29.10 0.51
CA VAL A 214 0.82 -30.21 0.43
C VAL A 214 0.29 -30.35 -1.00
N ALA A 215 0.11 -29.24 -1.72
CA ALA A 215 -0.25 -29.26 -3.14
C ALA A 215 0.89 -29.74 -4.06
N GLY A 216 2.05 -30.07 -3.50
CA GLY A 216 3.16 -30.65 -4.24
C GLY A 216 4.17 -29.64 -4.79
N TYR A 217 4.13 -28.38 -4.38
CA TYR A 217 5.07 -27.36 -4.84
C TYR A 217 6.33 -27.30 -3.96
N ASP A 218 7.44 -26.86 -4.58
CA ASP A 218 8.65 -26.43 -3.90
C ASP A 218 8.59 -24.91 -3.70
N VAL A 219 8.40 -24.48 -2.44
CA VAL A 219 8.13 -23.08 -2.09
C VAL A 219 9.42 -22.37 -1.72
N PHE A 220 9.69 -21.25 -2.35
CA PHE A 220 10.85 -20.40 -2.05
C PHE A 220 10.47 -18.90 -2.07
N THR A 221 11.33 -18.08 -1.43
CA THR A 221 11.23 -16.61 -1.47
C THR A 221 12.60 -16.02 -1.79
N PRO A 222 12.76 -15.30 -2.92
CA PRO A 222 14.05 -14.78 -3.30
C PRO A 222 14.45 -13.60 -2.40
N MET A 223 15.73 -13.61 -2.01
CA MET A 223 16.40 -12.47 -1.39
C MET A 223 17.58 -12.07 -2.25
N PRO A 224 17.66 -10.80 -2.69
CA PRO A 224 18.84 -10.31 -3.38
C PRO A 224 20.08 -10.38 -2.49
N ASP A 225 21.22 -10.73 -3.09
CA ASP A 225 22.50 -10.74 -2.39
C ASP A 225 22.84 -9.35 -1.84
N GLY A 226 23.27 -9.30 -0.59
CA GLY A 226 23.65 -8.04 0.08
C GLY A 226 22.49 -7.22 0.67
N LEU A 227 21.23 -7.57 0.44
CA LEU A 227 20.10 -6.92 1.11
C LEU A 227 19.98 -7.42 2.55
N LYS A 228 20.04 -6.46 3.49
CA LYS A 228 19.84 -6.74 4.93
C LYS A 228 18.36 -6.81 5.31
N GLN A 229 17.50 -6.23 4.48
CA GLN A 229 16.06 -6.13 4.72
C GLN A 229 15.28 -6.96 3.69
N PRO A 230 14.09 -7.49 4.08
CA PRO A 230 13.20 -8.17 3.14
C PRO A 230 12.77 -7.23 2.00
N LEU A 231 12.46 -7.81 0.83
CA LEU A 231 11.87 -7.07 -0.28
C LEU A 231 10.57 -6.39 0.15
N CYS A 232 10.42 -5.14 -0.30
CA CYS A 232 9.23 -4.33 -0.08
C CYS A 232 8.59 -3.92 -1.42
N CYS A 233 7.26 -3.87 -1.48
CA CYS A 233 6.56 -3.37 -2.67
C CYS A 233 6.55 -1.84 -2.79
N GLY A 234 7.03 -1.12 -1.78
CA GLY A 234 7.07 0.35 -1.76
C GLY A 234 5.73 1.03 -1.44
N ARG A 235 4.67 0.28 -1.11
CA ARG A 235 3.32 0.83 -0.92
C ARG A 235 3.23 1.88 0.19
N THR A 236 3.94 1.72 1.31
CA THR A 236 3.95 2.68 2.41
C THR A 236 4.55 4.01 1.98
N PHE A 237 5.65 3.99 1.25
CA PHE A 237 6.28 5.17 0.67
C PHE A 237 5.37 5.83 -0.37
N LEU A 238 4.73 5.04 -1.25
CA LEU A 238 3.79 5.56 -2.24
C LEU A 238 2.60 6.27 -1.59
N SER A 239 2.03 5.69 -0.54
CA SER A 239 0.85 6.23 0.16
C SER A 239 1.13 7.55 0.89
N THR A 240 2.39 7.84 1.19
CA THR A 240 2.84 9.06 1.86
C THR A 240 3.53 10.05 0.91
N GLY A 241 3.50 9.80 -0.41
CA GLY A 241 4.02 10.71 -1.43
C GLY A 241 5.53 10.63 -1.65
N MET A 242 6.24 9.68 -1.05
CA MET A 242 7.68 9.44 -1.27
C MET A 242 7.90 8.64 -2.56
N ILE A 243 7.62 9.28 -3.72
CA ILE A 243 7.54 8.58 -5.02
C ILE A 243 8.86 7.92 -5.41
N ASP A 244 10.00 8.61 -5.23
CA ASP A 244 11.30 8.07 -5.63
C ASP A 244 11.69 6.85 -4.78
N ARG A 245 11.42 6.91 -3.48
CA ARG A 245 11.64 5.74 -2.61
C ARG A 245 10.71 4.58 -2.97
N ALA A 246 9.44 4.87 -3.23
CA ALA A 246 8.48 3.85 -3.67
C ALA A 246 8.90 3.20 -4.99
N ARG A 247 9.39 3.99 -5.95
CA ARG A 247 9.92 3.50 -7.23
C ARG A 247 11.16 2.63 -7.04
N HIS A 248 12.07 3.04 -6.15
CA HIS A 248 13.26 2.26 -5.83
C HIS A 248 12.89 0.88 -5.29
N GLU A 249 12.02 0.80 -4.27
CA GLU A 249 11.56 -0.47 -3.70
C GLU A 249 10.86 -1.36 -4.74
N ALA A 250 9.96 -0.76 -5.52
CA ALA A 250 9.25 -1.48 -6.59
C ALA A 250 10.22 -2.00 -7.67
N SER A 251 11.23 -1.22 -8.04
CA SER A 251 12.26 -1.64 -9.01
C SER A 251 13.08 -2.80 -8.48
N GLN A 252 13.51 -2.76 -7.22
CA GLN A 252 14.22 -3.87 -6.58
C GLN A 252 13.36 -5.14 -6.58
N LEU A 253 12.09 -5.02 -6.19
CA LEU A 253 11.16 -6.14 -6.22
C LEU A 253 11.04 -6.73 -7.63
N VAL A 254 10.72 -5.90 -8.62
CA VAL A 254 10.55 -6.35 -10.02
C VAL A 254 11.83 -6.99 -10.55
N THR A 255 13.00 -6.38 -10.32
CA THR A 255 14.28 -6.94 -10.77
C THR A 255 14.55 -8.30 -10.16
N THR A 256 14.16 -8.50 -8.91
CA THR A 256 14.39 -9.77 -8.20
C THR A 256 13.44 -10.87 -8.67
N ILE A 257 12.17 -10.56 -8.95
CA ILE A 257 11.17 -11.57 -9.30
C ILE A 257 11.04 -11.82 -10.81
N ALA A 258 11.38 -10.86 -11.66
CA ALA A 258 11.23 -10.97 -13.11
C ALA A 258 12.00 -12.18 -13.74
N PRO A 259 13.21 -12.56 -13.29
CA PRO A 259 13.86 -13.76 -13.81
C PRO A 259 13.02 -15.03 -13.64
N PHE A 260 12.34 -15.17 -12.51
CA PHE A 260 11.48 -16.33 -12.22
C PHE A 260 10.20 -16.31 -13.06
N ALA A 261 9.60 -15.14 -13.26
CA ALA A 261 8.46 -14.99 -14.16
C ALA A 261 8.79 -15.36 -15.61
N LYS A 262 10.01 -15.06 -16.09
CA LYS A 262 10.48 -15.45 -17.42
C LYS A 262 10.68 -16.96 -17.57
N LEU A 263 10.81 -17.68 -16.46
CA LEU A 263 10.92 -19.15 -16.42
C LEU A 263 9.55 -19.81 -16.18
N ASP A 264 8.46 -19.07 -16.33
CA ASP A 264 7.08 -19.51 -16.08
C ASP A 264 6.86 -20.06 -14.66
N ILE A 265 7.67 -19.63 -13.69
CA ILE A 265 7.48 -19.98 -12.28
C ILE A 265 6.33 -19.15 -11.71
N PRO A 266 5.27 -19.77 -11.17
CA PRO A 266 4.17 -19.05 -10.55
C PRO A 266 4.64 -18.18 -9.40
N ILE A 267 4.12 -16.94 -9.34
CA ILE A 267 4.38 -15.99 -8.26
C ILE A 267 3.09 -15.79 -7.47
N VAL A 268 3.15 -16.10 -6.18
CA VAL A 268 2.00 -16.01 -5.27
C VAL A 268 2.27 -14.91 -4.25
N GLY A 269 1.31 -14.01 -4.05
CA GLY A 269 1.26 -13.03 -2.96
C GLY A 269 0.12 -13.33 -2.01
N LEU A 270 0.20 -12.81 -0.79
CA LEU A 270 -0.81 -13.01 0.26
C LEU A 270 -1.76 -11.81 0.42
N GLU A 271 -1.59 -10.74 -0.36
CA GLU A 271 -2.48 -9.55 -0.42
C GLU A 271 -3.42 -9.61 -1.63
#